data_1f7888027c88f7fb72dd48ae6bcab2d9
#
_entry.id   1f7888027c88f7fb72dd48ae6bcab2d9
#
_cell.length_a   1.000
_cell.length_b   1.000
_cell.length_c   1.000
_cell.angle_alpha   90.00
_cell.angle_beta   90.00
_cell.angle_gamma   90.00
#
_symmetry.space_group_name_H-M   'P 1'
#
loop_
_entity.id
_entity.type
_entity.pdbx_description
1 polymer ?
#
loop_
_entity_poly.entity_id
_entity_poly.type
_entity_poly.pdbx_seq_one_letter_code
_entity_poly.pdbx_strand_id
1 'polypeptide(L)'
;VTETLRALAARYDRRSALTLALLLVTYALVAVMWRRYIDLSQRDVLLVGIWIFMTALMCWDIRPQRDLIRAVVGLGGGLVIEAWGTVTEIWWYFTAERPPIWILPAWPVASIAIDRLARAVDLVLPQGDHRALWWLMLPPFTIGMTWWVWPSVNHPMTMAAVVAMGVVLVWPGATREDVRLMLAGSGLGIFLEYWGTSRHCWTYYTLETPPIAAVFAHGFAAVAFQRVAALCDKAVTAWRSALPQRN
;
A
#
# COMPACT_ATOMS: atom_id res chain seq x y z
N VAL A 1 -18.04 6.72 -20.25
CA VAL A 1 -17.48 7.67 -19.23
C VAL A 1 -18.55 8.01 -18.19
N THR A 2 -19.76 8.43 -18.59
CA THR A 2 -20.83 8.86 -17.68
C THR A 2 -21.33 7.73 -16.77
N GLU A 3 -21.45 6.50 -17.27
CA GLU A 3 -21.87 5.34 -16.47
C GLU A 3 -20.82 4.93 -15.46
N THR A 4 -19.55 4.95 -15.84
CA THR A 4 -18.42 4.67 -14.93
C THR A 4 -18.37 5.69 -13.79
N LEU A 5 -18.52 6.98 -14.09
CA LEU A 5 -18.56 8.03 -13.06
C LEU A 5 -19.75 7.86 -12.10
N ARG A 6 -20.93 7.48 -12.63
CA ARG A 6 -22.10 7.17 -11.79
C ARG A 6 -21.84 5.95 -10.90
N ALA A 7 -21.24 4.88 -11.43
CA ALA A 7 -20.89 3.69 -10.67
C ALA A 7 -19.87 3.99 -9.56
N LEU A 8 -18.90 4.87 -9.82
CA LEU A 8 -17.95 5.34 -8.80
C LEU A 8 -18.66 6.17 -7.71
N ALA A 9 -19.49 7.12 -8.12
CA ALA A 9 -20.22 7.99 -7.18
C ALA A 9 -21.21 7.22 -6.29
N ALA A 10 -21.87 6.18 -6.83
CA ALA A 10 -22.81 5.34 -6.10
C ALA A 10 -22.20 4.52 -4.95
N ARG A 11 -20.87 4.48 -4.85
CA ARG A 11 -20.14 3.78 -3.78
C ARG A 11 -19.92 4.65 -2.55
N TYR A 12 -20.26 5.95 -2.59
CA TYR A 12 -20.27 6.82 -1.42
C TYR A 12 -21.61 6.70 -0.71
N ASP A 13 -21.58 6.30 0.56
CA ASP A 13 -22.77 6.05 1.39
C ASP A 13 -22.68 6.77 2.75
N ARG A 14 -23.57 6.43 3.69
CA ARG A 14 -23.56 6.97 5.05
C ARG A 14 -22.24 6.67 5.78
N ARG A 15 -21.62 5.51 5.53
CA ARG A 15 -20.32 5.15 6.12
C ARG A 15 -19.22 6.09 5.60
N SER A 16 -19.28 6.44 4.34
CA SER A 16 -18.39 7.43 3.72
C SER A 16 -18.46 8.78 4.42
N ALA A 17 -19.68 9.27 4.70
CA ALA A 17 -19.88 10.53 5.42
C ALA A 17 -19.33 10.47 6.86
N LEU A 18 -19.56 9.36 7.56
CA LEU A 18 -19.04 9.16 8.92
C LEU A 18 -17.51 9.07 8.93
N THR A 19 -16.93 8.36 7.97
CA THR A 19 -15.46 8.25 7.83
C THR A 19 -14.85 9.62 7.51
N LEU A 20 -15.47 10.39 6.62
CA LEU A 20 -15.01 11.75 6.31
C LEU A 20 -15.04 12.64 7.57
N ALA A 21 -16.13 12.61 8.32
CA ALA A 21 -16.22 13.37 9.56
C ALA A 21 -15.12 12.98 10.57
N LEU A 22 -14.88 11.67 10.73
CA LEU A 22 -13.80 11.17 11.60
C LEU A 22 -12.41 11.61 11.12
N LEU A 23 -12.14 11.54 9.81
CA LEU A 23 -10.88 12.02 9.24
C LEU A 23 -10.69 13.51 9.45
N LEU A 24 -11.73 14.33 9.23
CA LEU A 24 -11.65 15.78 9.44
C LEU A 24 -11.39 16.13 10.90
N VAL A 25 -12.03 15.43 11.85
CA VAL A 25 -11.73 15.57 13.29
C VAL A 25 -10.29 15.18 13.59
N THR A 26 -9.82 14.05 13.03
CA THR A 26 -8.43 13.60 13.22
C THR A 26 -7.44 14.63 12.67
N TYR A 27 -7.70 15.18 11.48
CA TYR A 27 -6.86 16.22 10.88
C TYR A 27 -6.84 17.49 11.72
N ALA A 28 -7.98 17.92 12.25
CA ALA A 28 -8.04 19.08 13.14
C ALA A 28 -7.25 18.84 14.44
N LEU A 29 -7.37 17.65 15.05
CA LEU A 29 -6.59 17.29 16.24
C LEU A 29 -5.09 17.27 15.95
N VAL A 30 -4.66 16.66 14.85
CA VAL A 30 -3.26 16.65 14.42
C VAL A 30 -2.77 18.08 14.19
N ALA A 31 -3.53 18.91 13.48
CA ALA A 31 -3.17 20.30 13.23
C ALA A 31 -2.99 21.11 14.52
N VAL A 32 -3.86 20.90 15.52
CA VAL A 32 -3.75 21.56 16.84
C VAL A 32 -2.53 21.05 17.61
N MET A 33 -2.34 19.72 17.68
CA MET A 33 -1.25 19.10 18.45
C MET A 33 0.12 19.45 17.86
N TRP A 34 0.25 19.45 16.53
CA TRP A 34 1.52 19.71 15.83
C TRP A 34 1.63 21.12 15.24
N ARG A 35 0.75 22.07 15.63
CA ARG A 35 0.75 23.44 15.10
C ARG A 35 2.10 24.15 15.10
N ARG A 36 3.02 23.75 16.01
CA ARG A 36 4.38 24.34 16.11
C ARG A 36 5.33 23.82 15.03
N TYR A 37 4.99 22.68 14.42
CA TYR A 37 5.82 22.00 13.42
C TYR A 37 5.24 22.10 12.01
N ILE A 38 3.99 22.54 11.87
CA ILE A 38 3.33 22.68 10.58
C ILE A 38 3.59 24.08 10.05
N ASP A 39 4.49 24.18 9.08
CA ASP A 39 4.72 25.42 8.35
C ASP A 39 3.75 25.52 7.15
N LEU A 40 2.68 26.28 7.32
CA LEU A 40 1.70 26.54 6.26
C LEU A 40 2.19 27.51 5.19
N SER A 41 3.36 28.14 5.37
CA SER A 41 3.94 29.05 4.38
C SER A 41 4.53 28.29 3.18
N GLN A 42 4.98 27.06 3.38
CA GLN A 42 5.48 26.17 2.34
C GLN A 42 4.36 25.27 1.82
N ARG A 43 3.52 25.82 0.96
CA ARG A 43 2.40 25.08 0.37
C ARG A 43 2.91 24.09 -0.66
N ASP A 44 3.04 22.83 -0.26
CA ASP A 44 3.30 21.75 -1.20
C ASP A 44 1.99 21.32 -1.87
N VAL A 45 1.77 21.82 -3.08
CA VAL A 45 0.55 21.54 -3.87
C VAL A 45 0.41 20.04 -4.13
N LEU A 46 1.52 19.33 -4.34
CA LEU A 46 1.50 17.90 -4.57
C LEU A 46 1.04 17.15 -3.31
N LEU A 47 1.55 17.51 -2.14
CA LEU A 47 1.14 16.94 -0.86
C LEU A 47 -0.36 17.16 -0.60
N VAL A 48 -0.85 18.37 -0.84
CA VAL A 48 -2.28 18.69 -0.70
C VAL A 48 -3.12 17.85 -1.67
N GLY A 49 -2.66 17.71 -2.91
CA GLY A 49 -3.32 16.85 -3.91
C GLY A 49 -3.38 15.38 -3.49
N ILE A 50 -2.27 14.82 -3.00
CA ILE A 50 -2.20 13.46 -2.45
C ILE A 50 -3.19 13.33 -1.28
N TRP A 51 -3.21 14.29 -0.39
CA TRP A 51 -4.06 14.27 0.79
C TRP A 51 -5.55 14.28 0.47
N ILE A 52 -5.99 15.12 -0.46
CA ILE A 52 -7.37 15.16 -0.95
C ILE A 52 -7.72 13.83 -1.63
N PHE A 53 -6.85 13.34 -2.51
CA PHE A 53 -7.05 12.07 -3.21
C PHE A 53 -7.16 10.89 -2.23
N MET A 54 -6.23 10.79 -1.28
CA MET A 54 -6.26 9.72 -0.28
C MET A 54 -7.50 9.82 0.63
N THR A 55 -7.92 11.03 1.01
CA THR A 55 -9.14 11.23 1.80
C THR A 55 -10.39 10.76 1.04
N ALA A 56 -10.52 11.15 -0.22
CA ALA A 56 -11.62 10.69 -1.07
C ALA A 56 -11.62 9.16 -1.20
N LEU A 57 -10.45 8.58 -1.43
CA LEU A 57 -10.28 7.13 -1.55
C LEU A 57 -10.59 6.41 -0.24
N MET A 58 -10.18 6.94 0.91
CA MET A 58 -10.48 6.37 2.22
C MET A 58 -11.98 6.43 2.57
N CYS A 59 -12.74 7.32 1.96
CA CYS A 59 -14.19 7.40 2.11
C CYS A 59 -14.98 6.55 1.11
N TRP A 60 -14.33 5.96 0.10
CA TRP A 60 -14.98 5.24 -0.98
C TRP A 60 -15.14 3.74 -0.70
N ASP A 61 -16.34 3.16 -0.97
CA ASP A 61 -16.66 1.71 -0.89
C ASP A 61 -16.14 1.01 0.39
N ILE A 62 -16.54 1.53 1.54
CA ILE A 62 -16.06 1.08 2.86
C ILE A 62 -16.59 -0.32 3.19
N ARG A 63 -15.69 -1.24 3.50
CA ARG A 63 -15.95 -2.63 3.88
C ARG A 63 -15.24 -2.95 5.19
N PRO A 64 -15.86 -2.67 6.38
CA PRO A 64 -15.15 -2.61 7.65
C PRO A 64 -14.30 -3.84 7.99
N GLN A 65 -14.83 -5.05 7.81
CA GLN A 65 -14.07 -6.29 8.09
C GLN A 65 -12.88 -6.44 7.16
N ARG A 66 -13.09 -6.22 5.85
CA ARG A 66 -12.04 -6.29 4.84
C ARG A 66 -10.97 -5.22 5.08
N ASP A 67 -11.40 -3.99 5.38
CA ASP A 67 -10.53 -2.86 5.66
C ASP A 67 -9.68 -3.10 6.92
N LEU A 68 -10.27 -3.67 7.98
CA LEU A 68 -9.54 -4.02 9.21
C LEU A 68 -8.45 -5.06 8.96
N ILE A 69 -8.75 -6.14 8.23
CA ILE A 69 -7.76 -7.17 7.92
C ILE A 69 -6.62 -6.57 7.08
N ARG A 70 -6.94 -5.73 6.10
CA ARG A 70 -5.93 -5.03 5.29
C ARG A 70 -5.09 -4.07 6.11
N ALA A 71 -5.71 -3.36 7.05
CA ALA A 71 -4.98 -2.48 7.95
C ALA A 71 -3.96 -3.25 8.79
N VAL A 72 -4.38 -4.38 9.38
CA VAL A 72 -3.49 -5.22 10.22
C VAL A 72 -2.36 -5.83 9.38
N VAL A 73 -2.68 -6.39 8.23
CA VAL A 73 -1.67 -6.98 7.32
C VAL A 73 -0.75 -5.90 6.78
N GLY A 74 -1.29 -4.73 6.39
CA GLY A 74 -0.50 -3.58 5.95
C GLY A 74 0.46 -3.08 7.02
N LEU A 75 0.00 -2.96 8.26
CA LEU A 75 0.85 -2.56 9.38
C LEU A 75 1.99 -3.57 9.62
N GLY A 76 1.66 -4.87 9.71
CA GLY A 76 2.66 -5.91 9.95
C GLY A 76 3.65 -6.06 8.78
N GLY A 77 3.14 -6.09 7.53
CA GLY A 77 3.97 -6.16 6.35
C GLY A 77 4.83 -4.90 6.15
N GLY A 78 4.24 -3.74 6.41
CA GLY A 78 4.95 -2.47 6.38
C GLY A 78 6.09 -2.41 7.41
N LEU A 79 5.84 -2.86 8.66
CA LEU A 79 6.89 -2.95 9.66
C LEU A 79 8.06 -3.84 9.21
N VAL A 80 7.75 -5.00 8.59
CA VAL A 80 8.79 -5.90 8.06
C VAL A 80 9.60 -5.22 6.95
N ILE A 81 8.93 -4.56 6.00
CA ILE A 81 9.58 -3.85 4.89
C ILE A 81 10.47 -2.72 5.42
N GLU A 82 9.94 -1.88 6.32
CA GLU A 82 10.67 -0.75 6.89
C GLU A 82 11.87 -1.20 7.72
N ALA A 83 11.69 -2.22 8.57
CA ALA A 83 12.79 -2.77 9.35
C ALA A 83 13.90 -3.34 8.45
N TRP A 84 13.50 -4.10 7.42
CA TRP A 84 14.45 -4.64 6.45
C TRP A 84 15.22 -3.52 5.74
N GLY A 85 14.52 -2.60 5.07
CA GLY A 85 15.17 -1.61 4.22
C GLY A 85 16.06 -0.63 4.98
N THR A 86 15.63 -0.22 6.18
CA THR A 86 16.41 0.72 7.00
C THR A 86 17.59 0.05 7.73
N VAL A 87 17.46 -1.21 8.16
CA VAL A 87 18.55 -1.97 8.78
C VAL A 87 19.62 -2.36 7.76
N THR A 88 19.21 -2.68 6.52
CA THR A 88 20.12 -3.04 5.43
C THR A 88 20.63 -1.84 4.64
N GLU A 89 20.25 -0.61 5.04
CA GLU A 89 20.68 0.64 4.42
C GLU A 89 20.32 0.78 2.94
N ILE A 90 19.26 0.08 2.48
CA ILE A 90 18.69 0.28 1.14
C ILE A 90 18.06 1.66 1.03
N TRP A 91 17.42 2.13 2.12
CA TRP A 91 17.01 3.52 2.29
C TRP A 91 17.16 3.97 3.73
N TRP A 92 17.17 5.29 3.91
CA TRP A 92 17.16 5.94 5.23
C TRP A 92 16.22 7.13 5.21
N TYR A 93 15.70 7.46 6.37
CA TYR A 93 14.82 8.59 6.60
C TYR A 93 15.61 9.81 7.10
N PHE A 94 15.07 11.02 6.88
CA PHE A 94 15.66 12.25 7.38
C PHE A 94 15.82 12.27 8.91
N THR A 95 15.04 11.48 9.66
CA THR A 95 15.11 11.32 11.11
C THR A 95 16.20 10.34 11.56
N ALA A 96 16.83 9.62 10.64
CA ALA A 96 17.83 8.57 10.90
C ALA A 96 17.35 7.39 11.78
N GLU A 97 16.05 7.29 12.08
CA GLU A 97 15.44 6.17 12.80
C GLU A 97 15.35 4.92 11.91
N ARG A 98 15.40 3.71 12.51
CA ARG A 98 15.47 2.43 11.78
C ARG A 98 14.55 1.34 12.36
N PRO A 99 13.30 1.21 11.96
CA PRO A 99 12.50 2.16 11.18
C PRO A 99 11.94 3.29 12.03
N PRO A 100 11.54 4.42 11.45
CA PRO A 100 10.85 5.47 12.17
C PRO A 100 9.41 5.06 12.49
N ILE A 101 8.98 5.26 13.73
CA ILE A 101 7.63 4.87 14.17
C ILE A 101 6.55 5.69 13.44
N TRP A 102 6.84 6.93 13.07
CA TRP A 102 5.89 7.82 12.41
C TRP A 102 5.49 7.39 10.99
N ILE A 103 6.29 6.55 10.30
CA ILE A 103 5.94 6.02 8.96
C ILE A 103 4.97 4.84 9.04
N LEU A 104 4.98 4.09 10.14
CA LEU A 104 4.20 2.86 10.27
C LEU A 104 2.69 3.04 10.02
N PRO A 105 2.03 4.13 10.48
CA PRO A 105 0.61 4.38 10.20
C PRO A 105 0.30 4.60 8.72
N ALA A 106 1.27 4.95 7.88
CA ALA A 106 1.06 5.11 6.45
C ALA A 106 0.75 3.78 5.75
N TRP A 107 1.28 2.66 6.24
CA TRP A 107 1.11 1.35 5.64
C TRP A 107 -0.32 0.80 5.69
N PRO A 108 -1.06 0.83 6.83
CA PRO A 108 -2.49 0.51 6.84
C PRO A 108 -3.30 1.40 5.91
N VAL A 109 -3.02 2.70 5.90
CA VAL A 109 -3.71 3.65 5.02
C VAL A 109 -3.46 3.32 3.55
N ALA A 110 -2.20 3.09 3.15
CA ALA A 110 -1.83 2.71 1.80
C ALA A 110 -2.46 1.36 1.40
N SER A 111 -2.44 0.35 2.28
CA SER A 111 -3.02 -0.96 2.02
C SER A 111 -4.53 -0.89 1.73
N ILE A 112 -5.28 -0.13 2.52
CA ILE A 112 -6.72 0.11 2.30
C ILE A 112 -6.94 0.92 1.01
N ALA A 113 -6.16 1.97 0.79
CA ALA A 113 -6.28 2.83 -0.38
C ALA A 113 -6.02 2.07 -1.68
N ILE A 114 -4.98 1.23 -1.73
CA ILE A 114 -4.65 0.40 -2.88
C ILE A 114 -5.76 -0.61 -3.17
N ASP A 115 -6.34 -1.25 -2.14
CA ASP A 115 -7.48 -2.16 -2.33
C ASP A 115 -8.68 -1.44 -2.96
N ARG A 116 -8.99 -0.24 -2.49
CA ARG A 116 -10.08 0.57 -3.05
C ARG A 116 -9.78 1.03 -4.47
N LEU A 117 -8.56 1.49 -4.73
CA LEU A 117 -8.12 1.86 -6.06
C LEU A 117 -8.17 0.67 -7.02
N ALA A 118 -7.76 -0.52 -6.60
CA ALA A 118 -7.87 -1.74 -7.40
C ALA A 118 -9.33 -2.08 -7.74
N ARG A 119 -10.27 -1.85 -6.80
CA ARG A 119 -11.72 -2.00 -7.07
C ARG A 119 -12.27 -0.93 -8.01
N ALA A 120 -11.75 0.29 -7.98
CA ALA A 120 -12.09 1.33 -8.92
C ALA A 120 -11.54 1.02 -10.33
N VAL A 121 -10.30 0.53 -10.41
CA VAL A 121 -9.67 0.08 -11.66
C VAL A 121 -10.47 -1.05 -12.31
N ASP A 122 -11.08 -1.95 -11.52
CA ASP A 122 -11.92 -3.03 -12.04
C ASP A 122 -13.16 -2.54 -12.82
N LEU A 123 -13.64 -1.34 -12.54
CA LEU A 123 -14.77 -0.74 -13.27
C LEU A 123 -14.38 -0.25 -14.66
N VAL A 124 -13.09 -0.03 -14.92
CA VAL A 124 -12.59 0.49 -16.19
C VAL A 124 -11.75 -0.52 -16.97
N LEU A 125 -11.19 -1.51 -16.28
CA LEU A 125 -10.36 -2.54 -16.90
C LEU A 125 -11.23 -3.51 -17.69
N PRO A 126 -10.89 -3.83 -18.97
CA PRO A 126 -11.63 -4.81 -19.77
C PRO A 126 -11.78 -6.15 -19.04
N GLN A 127 -12.94 -6.80 -19.24
CA GLN A 127 -13.15 -8.14 -18.71
C GLN A 127 -12.24 -9.12 -19.45
N GLY A 128 -11.60 -10.05 -18.74
CA GLY A 128 -10.71 -11.03 -19.35
C GLY A 128 -9.75 -11.70 -18.36
N ASP A 129 -9.01 -12.65 -18.87
CA ASP A 129 -7.91 -13.30 -18.14
C ASP A 129 -6.62 -12.50 -18.35
N HIS A 130 -6.11 -11.90 -17.28
CA HIS A 130 -4.88 -11.10 -17.32
C HIS A 130 -3.66 -11.85 -16.81
N ARG A 131 -3.70 -13.18 -16.71
CA ARG A 131 -2.56 -13.99 -16.23
C ARG A 131 -1.32 -13.82 -17.08
N ALA A 132 -1.48 -13.68 -18.40
CA ALA A 132 -0.35 -13.44 -19.30
C ALA A 132 0.38 -12.14 -18.94
N LEU A 133 -0.35 -11.08 -18.61
CA LEU A 133 0.25 -9.81 -18.18
C LEU A 133 1.03 -9.97 -16.88
N TRP A 134 0.49 -10.71 -15.90
CA TRP A 134 1.20 -11.02 -14.67
C TRP A 134 2.54 -11.71 -14.92
N TRP A 135 2.53 -12.79 -15.72
CA TRP A 135 3.74 -13.54 -16.03
C TRP A 135 4.73 -12.79 -16.93
N LEU A 136 4.25 -11.78 -17.68
CA LEU A 136 5.12 -10.87 -18.42
C LEU A 136 5.84 -9.88 -17.48
N MET A 137 5.20 -9.47 -16.37
CA MET A 137 5.72 -8.44 -15.47
C MET A 137 6.54 -9.01 -14.31
N LEU A 138 6.17 -10.19 -13.80
CA LEU A 138 6.83 -10.79 -12.62
C LEU A 138 8.33 -11.10 -12.84
N PRO A 139 8.77 -11.73 -13.95
CA PRO A 139 10.20 -12.01 -14.16
C PRO A 139 11.07 -10.75 -14.24
N PRO A 140 10.75 -9.73 -15.07
CA PRO A 140 11.58 -8.53 -15.12
C PRO A 140 11.58 -7.77 -13.79
N PHE A 141 10.46 -7.75 -13.05
CA PHE A 141 10.44 -7.20 -11.69
C PHE A 141 11.38 -7.98 -10.77
N THR A 142 11.28 -9.31 -10.76
CA THR A 142 12.12 -10.15 -9.89
C THR A 142 13.60 -9.96 -10.18
N ILE A 143 13.99 -9.91 -11.46
CA ILE A 143 15.36 -9.66 -11.88
C ILE A 143 15.80 -8.25 -11.44
N GLY A 144 15.02 -7.23 -11.77
CA GLY A 144 15.33 -5.83 -11.43
C GLY A 144 15.38 -5.60 -9.92
N MET A 145 14.45 -6.20 -9.16
CA MET A 145 14.44 -6.10 -7.70
C MET A 145 15.64 -6.81 -7.07
N THR A 146 15.99 -8.01 -7.54
CA THR A 146 17.18 -8.74 -7.06
C THR A 146 18.45 -7.95 -7.33
N TRP A 147 18.57 -7.36 -8.52
CA TRP A 147 19.68 -6.46 -8.86
C TRP A 147 19.73 -5.24 -7.94
N TRP A 148 18.59 -4.62 -7.71
CA TRP A 148 18.49 -3.43 -6.89
C TRP A 148 18.82 -3.67 -5.41
N VAL A 149 18.47 -4.85 -4.85
CA VAL A 149 18.80 -5.21 -3.46
C VAL A 149 20.17 -5.91 -3.33
N TRP A 150 20.87 -6.11 -4.44
CA TRP A 150 22.14 -6.84 -4.48
C TRP A 150 23.20 -6.37 -3.47
N PRO A 151 23.37 -5.06 -3.21
CA PRO A 151 24.35 -4.59 -2.20
C PRO A 151 24.10 -5.15 -0.81
N SER A 152 22.87 -5.51 -0.48
CA SER A 152 22.49 -6.06 0.83
C SER A 152 22.23 -7.58 0.81
N VAL A 153 22.50 -8.27 -0.30
CA VAL A 153 22.13 -9.70 -0.48
C VAL A 153 22.74 -10.63 0.56
N ASN A 154 23.91 -10.31 1.07
CA ASN A 154 24.57 -11.08 2.12
C ASN A 154 23.95 -10.88 3.51
N HIS A 155 23.05 -9.92 3.66
CA HIS A 155 22.35 -9.71 4.92
C HIS A 155 21.20 -10.74 5.06
N PRO A 156 21.13 -11.49 6.19
CA PRO A 156 20.10 -12.54 6.35
C PRO A 156 18.66 -12.05 6.15
N MET A 157 18.36 -10.81 6.55
CA MET A 157 17.04 -10.21 6.36
C MET A 157 16.71 -10.03 4.87
N THR A 158 17.68 -9.66 4.03
CA THR A 158 17.46 -9.52 2.58
C THR A 158 17.17 -10.87 1.94
N MET A 159 17.93 -11.91 2.29
CA MET A 159 17.67 -13.26 1.81
C MET A 159 16.29 -13.75 2.23
N ALA A 160 15.93 -13.56 3.50
CA ALA A 160 14.61 -13.93 4.02
C ALA A 160 13.49 -13.16 3.31
N ALA A 161 13.63 -11.85 3.10
CA ALA A 161 12.65 -11.01 2.42
C ALA A 161 12.46 -11.43 0.95
N VAL A 162 13.54 -11.65 0.22
CA VAL A 162 13.49 -12.10 -1.19
C VAL A 162 12.82 -13.47 -1.33
N VAL A 163 13.17 -14.42 -0.47
CA VAL A 163 12.58 -15.76 -0.49
C VAL A 163 11.09 -15.70 -0.12
N ALA A 164 10.74 -15.00 0.97
CA ALA A 164 9.35 -14.86 1.42
C ALA A 164 8.48 -14.18 0.35
N MET A 165 8.96 -13.08 -0.22
CA MET A 165 8.28 -12.37 -1.29
C MET A 165 8.14 -13.25 -2.53
N GLY A 166 9.19 -13.96 -2.95
CA GLY A 166 9.16 -14.88 -4.09
C GLY A 166 8.10 -15.96 -3.92
N VAL A 167 8.04 -16.62 -2.76
CA VAL A 167 7.03 -17.63 -2.45
C VAL A 167 5.62 -17.04 -2.52
N VAL A 168 5.40 -15.89 -1.86
CA VAL A 168 4.07 -15.26 -1.82
C VAL A 168 3.63 -14.77 -3.20
N LEU A 169 4.53 -14.32 -4.06
CA LEU A 169 4.19 -13.84 -5.40
C LEU A 169 3.96 -14.95 -6.43
N VAL A 170 4.59 -16.09 -6.26
CA VAL A 170 4.45 -17.23 -7.20
C VAL A 170 3.26 -18.12 -6.84
N TRP A 171 3.00 -18.34 -5.56
CA TRP A 171 1.96 -19.24 -5.09
C TRP A 171 0.80 -18.47 -4.42
N PRO A 172 -0.48 -18.75 -4.72
CA PRO A 172 -1.03 -19.91 -5.46
C PRO A 172 -1.15 -19.73 -6.99
N GLY A 173 -0.58 -18.72 -7.56
CA GLY A 173 -0.65 -18.41 -8.98
C GLY A 173 -1.35 -17.06 -9.23
N ALA A 174 -1.28 -16.58 -10.48
CA ALA A 174 -1.79 -15.28 -10.86
C ALA A 174 -3.31 -15.26 -10.98
N THR A 175 -3.91 -14.17 -10.49
CA THR A 175 -5.33 -13.87 -10.65
C THR A 175 -5.53 -12.49 -11.28
N ARG A 176 -6.74 -12.23 -11.77
CA ARG A 176 -7.12 -10.87 -12.22
C ARG A 176 -6.97 -9.84 -11.08
N GLU A 177 -7.28 -10.23 -9.84
CA GLU A 177 -7.14 -9.35 -8.67
C GLU A 177 -5.68 -8.94 -8.44
N ASP A 178 -4.73 -9.87 -8.62
CA ASP A 178 -3.29 -9.57 -8.48
C ASP A 178 -2.84 -8.49 -9.46
N VAL A 179 -3.25 -8.59 -10.72
CA VAL A 179 -2.91 -7.58 -11.75
C VAL A 179 -3.49 -6.21 -11.39
N ARG A 180 -4.73 -6.15 -10.92
CA ARG A 180 -5.36 -4.89 -10.50
C ARG A 180 -4.66 -4.25 -9.31
N LEU A 181 -4.30 -5.07 -8.32
CA LEU A 181 -3.57 -4.62 -7.14
C LEU A 181 -2.17 -4.13 -7.50
N MET A 182 -1.48 -4.86 -8.37
CA MET A 182 -0.17 -4.47 -8.86
C MET A 182 -0.24 -3.12 -9.61
N LEU A 183 -1.21 -2.93 -10.51
CA LEU A 183 -1.41 -1.65 -11.22
C LEU A 183 -1.77 -0.51 -10.25
N ALA A 184 -2.70 -0.76 -9.32
CA ALA A 184 -3.12 0.22 -8.34
C ALA A 184 -2.00 0.62 -7.38
N GLY A 185 -1.25 -0.37 -6.87
CA GLY A 185 -0.13 -0.15 -5.97
C GLY A 185 1.04 0.57 -6.64
N SER A 186 1.41 0.17 -7.86
CA SER A 186 2.46 0.86 -8.62
C SER A 186 2.03 2.29 -8.98
N GLY A 187 0.77 2.49 -9.37
CA GLY A 187 0.23 3.83 -9.64
C GLY A 187 0.28 4.75 -8.43
N LEU A 188 -0.14 4.26 -7.25
CA LEU A 188 -0.02 5.03 -6.01
C LEU A 188 1.45 5.23 -5.63
N GLY A 189 2.29 4.21 -5.83
CA GLY A 189 3.73 4.25 -5.58
C GLY A 189 4.43 5.36 -6.35
N ILE A 190 4.05 5.64 -7.61
CA ILE A 190 4.61 6.76 -8.40
C ILE A 190 4.48 8.08 -7.61
N PHE A 191 3.29 8.37 -7.10
CA PHE A 191 3.04 9.63 -6.38
C PHE A 191 3.77 9.67 -5.04
N LEU A 192 3.68 8.61 -4.26
CA LEU A 192 4.27 8.56 -2.92
C LEU A 192 5.80 8.62 -2.99
N GLU A 193 6.39 7.81 -3.86
CA GLU A 193 7.85 7.75 -4.01
C GLU A 193 8.42 9.05 -4.58
N TYR A 194 7.79 9.60 -5.63
CA TYR A 194 8.24 10.87 -6.18
C TYR A 194 8.14 12.01 -5.15
N TRP A 195 7.03 12.10 -4.41
CA TRP A 195 6.89 13.10 -3.37
C TRP A 195 7.93 12.91 -2.26
N GLY A 196 8.03 11.72 -1.69
CA GLY A 196 8.90 11.46 -0.55
C GLY A 196 10.39 11.64 -0.85
N THR A 197 10.85 11.12 -2.01
CA THR A 197 12.25 11.24 -2.42
C THR A 197 12.61 12.65 -2.87
N SER A 198 11.73 13.35 -3.61
CA SER A 198 11.95 14.74 -4.04
C SER A 198 11.98 15.74 -2.87
N ARG A 199 11.39 15.39 -1.73
CA ARG A 199 11.41 16.18 -0.48
C ARG A 199 12.42 15.65 0.55
N HIS A 200 13.21 14.65 0.18
CA HIS A 200 14.20 14.02 1.06
C HIS A 200 13.58 13.49 2.36
N CYS A 201 12.29 13.12 2.35
CA CYS A 201 11.67 12.43 3.49
C CYS A 201 12.33 11.08 3.73
N TRP A 202 12.69 10.40 2.65
CA TRP A 202 13.59 9.26 2.62
C TRP A 202 14.50 9.33 1.39
N THR A 203 15.64 8.68 1.48
CA THR A 203 16.64 8.63 0.43
C THR A 203 17.08 7.18 0.24
N TYR A 204 17.18 6.74 -1.00
CA TYR A 204 17.68 5.42 -1.36
C TYR A 204 19.19 5.46 -1.58
N TYR A 205 19.87 4.32 -1.38
CA TYR A 205 21.31 4.21 -1.60
C TYR A 205 21.73 4.58 -3.04
N THR A 206 20.82 4.43 -4.02
CA THR A 206 21.06 4.81 -5.42
C THR A 206 20.99 6.32 -5.67
N LEU A 207 20.47 7.09 -4.71
CA LEU A 207 20.20 8.54 -4.80
C LEU A 207 19.22 8.92 -5.93
N GLU A 208 18.50 7.95 -6.49
CA GLU A 208 17.45 8.19 -7.51
C GLU A 208 16.19 8.78 -6.88
N THR A 209 15.45 9.55 -7.66
CA THR A 209 14.25 10.30 -7.21
C THR A 209 13.07 10.07 -8.16
N PRO A 210 12.27 9.01 -7.95
CA PRO A 210 12.52 7.81 -7.15
C PRO A 210 13.23 6.70 -7.97
N PRO A 211 13.81 5.66 -7.32
CA PRO A 211 14.20 4.44 -8.03
C PRO A 211 12.98 3.71 -8.59
N ILE A 212 13.06 3.28 -9.84
CA ILE A 212 11.94 2.58 -10.50
C ILE A 212 11.57 1.27 -9.80
N ALA A 213 12.57 0.59 -9.21
CA ALA A 213 12.36 -0.62 -8.43
C ALA A 213 11.45 -0.39 -7.23
N ALA A 214 11.63 0.72 -6.50
CA ALA A 214 10.80 1.09 -5.37
C ALA A 214 9.33 1.35 -5.80
N VAL A 215 9.11 2.03 -6.93
CA VAL A 215 7.77 2.28 -7.46
C VAL A 215 7.01 0.96 -7.72
N PHE A 216 7.63 0.02 -8.44
CA PHE A 216 6.99 -1.27 -8.72
C PHE A 216 6.90 -2.16 -7.48
N ALA A 217 7.81 -2.03 -6.52
CA ALA A 217 7.75 -2.76 -5.26
C ALA A 217 6.44 -2.49 -4.50
N HIS A 218 5.87 -1.27 -4.57
CA HIS A 218 4.54 -0.98 -3.99
C HIS A 218 3.43 -1.85 -4.59
N GLY A 219 3.45 -2.07 -5.90
CA GLY A 219 2.47 -2.93 -6.58
C GLY A 219 2.59 -4.39 -6.17
N PHE A 220 3.79 -4.92 -6.16
CA PHE A 220 4.03 -6.32 -5.78
C PHE A 220 3.84 -6.56 -4.28
N ALA A 221 4.20 -5.59 -3.42
CA ALA A 221 3.89 -5.64 -2.00
C ALA A 221 2.37 -5.66 -1.75
N ALA A 222 1.59 -4.87 -2.51
CA ALA A 222 0.14 -4.89 -2.43
C ALA A 222 -0.45 -6.27 -2.75
N VAL A 223 0.09 -6.96 -3.76
CA VAL A 223 -0.30 -8.34 -4.09
C VAL A 223 0.06 -9.29 -2.96
N ALA A 224 1.27 -9.20 -2.41
CA ALA A 224 1.70 -10.03 -1.28
C ALA A 224 0.80 -9.82 -0.05
N PHE A 225 0.50 -8.58 0.30
CA PHE A 225 -0.39 -8.25 1.42
C PHE A 225 -1.81 -8.78 1.19
N GLN A 226 -2.32 -8.69 -0.04
CA GLN A 226 -3.63 -9.25 -0.38
C GLN A 226 -3.67 -10.76 -0.18
N ARG A 227 -2.63 -11.47 -0.60
CA ARG A 227 -2.56 -12.93 -0.45
C ARG A 227 -2.50 -13.34 1.01
N VAL A 228 -1.73 -12.63 1.83
CA VAL A 228 -1.71 -12.81 3.29
C VAL A 228 -3.08 -12.49 3.89
N ALA A 229 -3.71 -11.39 3.49
CA ALA A 229 -5.05 -11.00 3.97
C ALA A 229 -6.11 -12.06 3.62
N ALA A 230 -6.04 -12.66 2.42
CA ALA A 230 -6.94 -13.74 2.02
C ALA A 230 -6.76 -15.00 2.88
N LEU A 231 -5.55 -15.32 3.31
CA LEU A 231 -5.29 -16.41 4.27
C LEU A 231 -5.88 -16.07 5.64
N CYS A 232 -5.72 -14.86 6.13
CA CYS A 232 -6.33 -14.39 7.37
C CYS A 232 -7.87 -14.46 7.33
N ASP A 233 -8.49 -14.01 6.22
CA ASP A 233 -9.94 -14.11 6.01
C ASP A 233 -10.44 -15.56 6.09
N LYS A 234 -9.75 -16.49 5.44
CA LYS A 234 -10.08 -17.93 5.50
C LYS A 234 -9.97 -18.46 6.94
N ALA A 235 -8.90 -18.12 7.66
CA ALA A 235 -8.69 -18.54 9.03
C ALA A 235 -9.78 -18.02 9.97
N VAL A 236 -10.14 -16.73 9.86
CA VAL A 236 -11.22 -16.09 10.64
C VAL A 236 -12.57 -16.75 10.34
N THR A 237 -12.85 -17.05 9.09
CA THR A 237 -14.10 -17.71 8.68
C THR A 237 -14.16 -19.14 9.23
N ALA A 238 -13.10 -19.91 9.12
CA ALA A 238 -13.02 -21.26 9.67
C ALA A 238 -13.18 -21.28 11.19
N TRP A 239 -12.54 -20.33 11.87
CA TRP A 239 -12.68 -20.19 13.33
C TRP A 239 -14.13 -19.86 13.74
N ARG A 240 -14.79 -18.92 13.05
CA ARG A 240 -16.20 -18.57 13.31
C ARG A 240 -17.15 -19.73 13.09
N SER A 241 -16.93 -20.54 12.08
CA SER A 241 -17.76 -21.74 11.82
C SER A 241 -17.55 -22.87 12.83
N ALA A 242 -16.40 -22.89 13.51
CA ALA A 242 -16.09 -23.85 14.56
C ALA A 242 -16.64 -23.46 15.94
N LEU A 243 -17.09 -22.21 16.13
CA LEU A 243 -17.70 -21.78 17.39
C LEU A 243 -19.11 -22.38 17.54
N PRO A 244 -19.48 -22.91 18.73
CA PRO A 244 -20.83 -23.38 18.99
C PRO A 244 -21.82 -22.23 18.76
N GLN A 245 -22.84 -22.50 17.92
CA GLN A 245 -23.96 -21.55 17.79
C GLN A 245 -24.64 -21.44 19.15
N ARG A 246 -24.52 -20.28 19.79
CA ARG A 246 -25.32 -19.99 20.98
C ARG A 246 -26.76 -19.81 20.51
N ASN A 247 -27.58 -20.85 20.77
CA ASN A 247 -29.03 -20.77 20.66
C ASN A 247 -29.57 -19.77 21.63
#